data_aeda4c22707b1393bb6e552c50152df0
#
_entry.id   aeda4c22707b1393bb6e552c50152df0
#
_cell.length_a   1.000
_cell.length_b   1.000
_cell.length_c   1.000
_cell.angle_alpha   90.00
_cell.angle_beta   90.00
_cell.angle_gamma   90.00
#
_symmetry.space_group_name_H-M   'P 1'
#
loop_
_entity.id
_entity.type
_entity.pdbx_description
1 polymer ?
#
loop_
_entity_poly.entity_id
_entity_poly.type
_entity_poly.pdbx_seq_one_letter_code
_entity_poly.pdbx_strand_id
1 'polypeptide(L)'
;MNKKMIKWMLMFLLPGLIFACSGVKSVVNTSASDFENQEIEINEKELPIEEQKQMRFDFMFVEALKEKSLGNPQQAIQLLSGCLEINPNSSAAMYELATIHAENNDFTSASLLLEKAIQLNPDNKWYRLLLAQIYQQTQRFNDAALIYDKLLQNEPENLEFLYMKAALLSNANKIQEAIETYNKLEEKVGVNEQISVSKQQLYVENGEVEKAFAEIEKLIESNPDDPKYYGLMADLFQSQGDSVNALKYYRKIQEIDPENGFVHFSLANYYLQNGETEKSFEETKKGFRSEDVDLQTKLQLYMMLTSNPSQSGIQAEQENELIDILLQIHPNEHIVYTVRAESLLKSGKLEEARTELLRALEIEKNDYILWERVLFIDNDLQDWQSLYKHSTEAMDLFPNQPQIYFLNAVACLQLEKYDETVTVSDEGLMYVLDNKRMEGQFLMIKGEALYKSGKMKEAFELFDKSVELDPDNYIALNNYAYYLSLAGENLTKAEQMSGKVIERFPENATYLDTYAWVLFKKGEYKLAKFYMESAIKNGGENNGTLLEHYGDILFKLEQTEEAIKYWQKAKDLGEVSEILNRKINERNYFDE
;
A
#
# COMPACT_ATOMS: atom_id res chain seq x y z
N MET A 1 1.79 -24.95 -3.80
CA MET A 1 2.17 -23.81 -2.93
C MET A 1 3.31 -23.03 -3.60
N ASN A 2 3.13 -21.75 -3.79
CA ASN A 2 3.99 -20.94 -4.67
C ASN A 2 5.26 -20.51 -3.94
N LYS A 3 6.43 -20.67 -4.59
CA LYS A 3 7.78 -20.30 -4.11
C LYS A 3 7.96 -18.86 -3.57
N LYS A 4 6.91 -18.04 -3.58
CA LYS A 4 6.94 -16.65 -3.08
C LYS A 4 6.60 -16.50 -1.58
N MET A 5 6.02 -17.49 -0.92
CA MET A 5 5.65 -17.41 0.51
C MET A 5 6.81 -17.69 1.47
N ILE A 6 7.83 -18.39 1.02
CA ILE A 6 9.01 -18.73 1.88
C ILE A 6 9.97 -17.54 2.07
N LYS A 7 9.85 -16.50 1.27
CA LYS A 7 10.77 -15.33 1.29
C LYS A 7 10.53 -14.33 2.44
N TRP A 8 9.42 -14.43 3.17
CA TRP A 8 9.05 -13.46 4.22
C TRP A 8 9.41 -13.89 5.65
N MET A 9 9.76 -15.15 5.86
CA MET A 9 10.06 -15.67 7.20
C MET A 9 11.53 -15.53 7.62
N LEU A 10 12.42 -15.02 6.75
CA LEU A 10 13.87 -14.88 6.99
C LEU A 10 14.33 -13.46 7.33
N MET A 11 13.40 -12.51 7.58
CA MET A 11 13.76 -11.10 7.77
C MET A 11 13.72 -10.59 9.22
N PHE A 12 13.49 -11.46 10.20
CA PHE A 12 13.47 -11.07 11.62
C PHE A 12 14.39 -11.94 12.46
N LEU A 13 15.70 -11.68 12.42
CA LEU A 13 16.63 -12.03 13.51
C LEU A 13 17.92 -11.20 13.37
N LEU A 14 17.87 -9.97 13.82
CA LEU A 14 19.02 -9.20 14.28
C LEU A 14 18.65 -8.57 15.63
N PRO A 15 19.03 -9.15 16.75
CA PRO A 15 19.10 -8.38 17.99
C PRO A 15 20.36 -7.53 17.97
N GLY A 16 20.20 -6.20 17.98
CA GLY A 16 21.27 -5.26 18.23
C GLY A 16 21.86 -5.48 19.62
N LEU A 17 23.10 -5.91 19.69
CA LEU A 17 23.89 -5.90 20.92
C LEU A 17 24.35 -4.47 21.20
N ILE A 18 23.55 -3.73 21.96
CA ILE A 18 23.99 -2.53 22.66
C ILE A 18 24.70 -2.98 23.93
N PHE A 19 26.02 -3.00 23.93
CA PHE A 19 26.78 -3.10 25.16
C PHE A 19 26.76 -1.76 25.89
N ALA A 20 25.93 -1.67 26.92
CA ALA A 20 25.99 -0.60 27.90
C ALA A 20 27.21 -0.86 28.82
N CYS A 21 28.26 -0.10 28.65
CA CYS A 21 29.29 0.03 29.71
C CYS A 21 28.77 1.01 30.77
N SER A 22 28.34 0.46 31.90
CA SER A 22 28.09 1.20 33.12
C SER A 22 29.36 1.37 33.94
N GLY A 23 29.79 2.58 34.10
CA GLY A 23 30.20 3.17 35.35
C GLY A 23 31.61 2.87 35.92
N VAL A 24 32.50 3.84 35.73
CA VAL A 24 33.31 4.31 36.87
C VAL A 24 33.39 5.85 36.77
N LYS A 25 32.77 6.52 37.73
CA LYS A 25 33.02 7.95 37.99
C LYS A 25 34.30 8.04 38.83
N SER A 26 35.33 8.65 38.28
CA SER A 26 36.31 9.35 39.10
C SER A 26 36.47 10.81 38.58
N VAL A 27 36.16 11.69 39.49
CA VAL A 27 36.26 13.14 39.31
C VAL A 27 37.76 13.48 39.28
N VAL A 28 38.22 14.06 38.20
CA VAL A 28 39.37 14.97 38.19
C VAL A 28 38.96 16.21 37.42
N ASN A 29 38.71 17.27 38.19
CA ASN A 29 38.63 18.64 37.65
C ASN A 29 40.05 19.05 37.28
N THR A 30 40.36 19.16 35.99
CA THR A 30 41.40 20.02 35.47
C THR A 30 40.82 20.79 34.30
N SER A 31 40.96 22.09 34.38
CA SER A 31 40.44 23.08 33.45
C SER A 31 41.03 22.89 32.05
N ALA A 32 40.18 23.04 31.04
CA ALA A 32 40.48 22.92 29.61
C ALA A 32 41.37 24.04 29.03
N SER A 33 42.21 24.71 29.86
CA SER A 33 43.05 25.82 29.44
C SER A 33 44.56 25.52 29.39
N ASP A 34 44.99 24.28 29.70
CA ASP A 34 46.45 24.00 29.81
C ASP A 34 46.98 23.02 28.73
N PHE A 35 46.24 22.78 27.66
CA PHE A 35 46.67 21.98 26.50
C PHE A 35 46.73 22.78 25.19
N GLU A 36 47.07 24.08 25.29
CA GLU A 36 47.50 24.82 24.12
C GLU A 36 49.04 24.75 24.01
N ASN A 37 49.49 24.19 22.86
CA ASN A 37 50.83 24.28 22.31
C ASN A 37 51.96 23.51 23.04
N GLN A 38 51.93 22.18 22.97
CA GLN A 38 53.14 21.44 22.68
C GLN A 38 52.98 20.77 21.31
N GLU A 39 53.26 21.50 20.23
CA GLU A 39 53.76 20.91 19.00
C GLU A 39 55.05 20.16 19.35
N ILE A 40 54.94 18.83 19.52
CA ILE A 40 56.12 17.98 19.48
C ILE A 40 56.54 18.01 18.01
N GLU A 41 57.46 18.92 17.65
CA GLU A 41 58.24 18.84 16.42
C GLU A 41 59.05 17.54 16.49
N ILE A 42 58.44 16.41 16.07
CA ILE A 42 59.17 15.20 15.76
C ILE A 42 59.93 15.53 14.48
N ASN A 43 61.24 15.63 14.63
CA ASN A 43 62.15 15.89 13.52
C ASN A 43 62.21 14.63 12.65
N GLU A 44 61.24 14.48 11.74
CA GLU A 44 61.04 13.30 10.87
C GLU A 44 62.28 12.96 10.05
N LYS A 45 63.27 13.85 9.97
CA LYS A 45 64.50 13.65 9.19
C LYS A 45 65.57 12.79 9.89
N GLU A 46 65.39 12.48 11.19
CA GLU A 46 66.38 11.70 11.94
C GLU A 46 65.98 10.22 12.12
N LEU A 47 64.75 9.80 11.79
CA LEU A 47 64.33 8.43 11.90
C LEU A 47 64.73 7.60 10.66
N PRO A 48 65.04 6.31 10.81
CA PRO A 48 65.22 5.40 9.70
C PRO A 48 63.99 5.39 8.74
N ILE A 49 64.22 5.26 7.46
CA ILE A 49 63.14 5.27 6.43
C ILE A 49 62.05 4.29 6.74
N GLU A 50 62.34 3.13 7.28
CA GLU A 50 61.35 2.12 7.65
C GLU A 50 60.48 2.53 8.85
N GLU A 51 61.05 3.24 9.83
CA GLU A 51 60.32 3.80 10.95
C GLU A 51 59.40 4.95 10.51
N GLN A 52 59.85 5.81 9.58
CA GLN A 52 59.00 6.84 9.01
C GLN A 52 57.79 6.24 8.25
N LYS A 53 58.01 5.18 7.47
CA LYS A 53 56.93 4.46 6.77
C LYS A 53 55.95 3.83 7.77
N GLN A 54 56.47 3.21 8.86
CA GLN A 54 55.63 2.62 9.86
C GLN A 54 54.78 3.67 10.59
N MET A 55 55.36 4.78 11.02
CA MET A 55 54.62 5.87 11.66
C MET A 55 53.53 6.45 10.72
N ARG A 56 53.85 6.63 9.43
CA ARG A 56 52.86 7.06 8.44
C ARG A 56 51.75 6.05 8.25
N PHE A 57 52.06 4.76 8.20
CA PHE A 57 51.09 3.70 8.14
C PHE A 57 50.15 3.75 9.36
N ASP A 58 50.72 3.79 10.57
CA ASP A 58 49.95 3.78 11.83
C ASP A 58 49.02 4.99 11.92
N PHE A 59 49.52 6.20 11.55
CA PHE A 59 48.69 7.39 11.51
C PHE A 59 47.52 7.26 10.52
N MET A 60 47.82 6.85 9.29
CA MET A 60 46.79 6.70 8.25
C MET A 60 45.77 5.63 8.62
N PHE A 61 46.19 4.52 9.25
CA PHE A 61 45.31 3.44 9.68
C PHE A 61 44.36 3.91 10.78
N VAL A 62 44.88 4.60 11.82
CA VAL A 62 44.04 5.14 12.90
C VAL A 62 43.05 6.19 12.38
N GLU A 63 43.52 7.11 11.53
CA GLU A 63 42.64 8.11 10.93
C GLU A 63 41.59 7.51 10.03
N ALA A 64 41.92 6.41 9.30
CA ALA A 64 40.93 5.67 8.51
C ALA A 64 39.82 5.06 9.37
N LEU A 65 40.16 4.46 10.52
CA LEU A 65 39.18 3.92 11.46
C LEU A 65 38.29 5.01 12.05
N LYS A 66 38.86 6.18 12.33
CA LYS A 66 38.10 7.34 12.79
C LYS A 66 37.13 7.83 11.71
N GLU A 67 37.60 8.01 10.48
CA GLU A 67 36.75 8.46 9.36
C GLU A 67 35.63 7.45 9.07
N LYS A 68 35.92 6.15 9.14
CA LYS A 68 34.90 5.09 9.09
C LYS A 68 33.84 5.27 10.16
N SER A 69 34.27 5.53 11.41
CA SER A 69 33.35 5.73 12.55
C SER A 69 32.51 7.00 12.44
N LEU A 70 33.02 8.03 11.77
CA LEU A 70 32.32 9.29 11.49
C LEU A 70 31.36 9.20 10.31
N GLY A 71 31.31 8.08 9.60
CA GLY A 71 30.45 7.89 8.44
C GLY A 71 31.00 8.51 7.14
N ASN A 72 32.33 8.65 7.04
CA ASN A 72 33.05 9.17 5.87
C ASN A 72 33.76 8.05 5.09
N PRO A 73 33.03 7.09 4.46
CA PRO A 73 33.63 5.91 3.87
C PRO A 73 34.64 6.20 2.75
N GLN A 74 34.44 7.26 1.97
CA GLN A 74 35.35 7.62 0.88
C GLN A 74 36.74 8.03 1.39
N GLN A 75 36.81 8.80 2.47
CA GLN A 75 38.06 9.17 3.11
C GLN A 75 38.75 7.95 3.75
N ALA A 76 37.98 7.10 4.42
CA ALA A 76 38.50 5.86 5.01
C ALA A 76 39.10 4.95 3.92
N ILE A 77 38.43 4.79 2.76
CA ILE A 77 38.96 4.01 1.62
C ILE A 77 40.29 4.57 1.13
N GLN A 78 40.39 5.92 0.96
CA GLN A 78 41.65 6.55 0.50
C GLN A 78 42.80 6.31 1.47
N LEU A 79 42.55 6.45 2.77
CA LEU A 79 43.55 6.25 3.82
C LEU A 79 43.99 4.78 3.91
N LEU A 80 43.04 3.82 3.85
CA LEU A 80 43.34 2.38 3.87
C LEU A 80 44.08 1.94 2.59
N SER A 81 43.71 2.50 1.44
CA SER A 81 44.45 2.27 0.19
C SER A 81 45.90 2.75 0.29
N GLY A 82 46.12 3.93 0.88
CA GLY A 82 47.47 4.44 1.18
C GLY A 82 48.23 3.57 2.20
N CYS A 83 47.56 3.00 3.17
CA CYS A 83 48.15 1.99 4.06
C CYS A 83 48.65 0.75 3.27
N LEU A 84 47.87 0.28 2.29
CA LEU A 84 48.25 -0.85 1.45
C LEU A 84 49.35 -0.52 0.43
N GLU A 85 49.52 0.73 0.04
CA GLU A 85 50.67 1.19 -0.74
C GLU A 85 51.97 1.13 0.10
N ILE A 86 51.90 1.49 1.38
CA ILE A 86 53.06 1.41 2.31
C ILE A 86 53.36 -0.05 2.67
N ASN A 87 52.34 -0.79 3.06
CA ASN A 87 52.45 -2.22 3.43
C ASN A 87 51.39 -3.06 2.68
N PRO A 88 51.74 -3.60 1.50
CA PRO A 88 50.83 -4.43 0.70
C PRO A 88 50.40 -5.76 1.35
N ASN A 89 51.00 -6.11 2.47
CA ASN A 89 50.71 -7.35 3.20
C ASN A 89 49.98 -7.08 4.55
N SER A 90 49.45 -5.90 4.76
CA SER A 90 48.66 -5.62 5.96
C SER A 90 47.28 -6.27 5.87
N SER A 91 47.13 -7.45 6.48
CA SER A 91 45.82 -8.13 6.54
C SER A 91 44.78 -7.33 7.32
N ALA A 92 45.20 -6.50 8.30
CA ALA A 92 44.28 -5.59 9.03
C ALA A 92 43.71 -4.49 8.13
N ALA A 93 44.58 -3.83 7.33
CA ALA A 93 44.10 -2.80 6.41
C ALA A 93 43.19 -3.39 5.31
N MET A 94 43.49 -4.60 4.81
CA MET A 94 42.63 -5.32 3.89
C MET A 94 41.25 -5.63 4.50
N TYR A 95 41.21 -6.08 5.75
CA TYR A 95 39.95 -6.39 6.44
C TYR A 95 39.09 -5.14 6.64
N GLU A 96 39.66 -4.04 7.11
CA GLU A 96 38.91 -2.79 7.28
C GLU A 96 38.40 -2.24 5.96
N LEU A 97 39.22 -2.28 4.92
CA LEU A 97 38.81 -1.87 3.57
C LEU A 97 37.72 -2.79 3.03
N ALA A 98 37.83 -4.11 3.21
CA ALA A 98 36.81 -5.07 2.84
C ALA A 98 35.48 -4.84 3.56
N THR A 99 35.55 -4.45 4.84
CA THR A 99 34.32 -4.12 5.60
C THR A 99 33.58 -2.94 4.97
N ILE A 100 34.31 -1.88 4.59
CA ILE A 100 33.69 -0.70 3.94
C ILE A 100 33.12 -1.06 2.56
N HIS A 101 33.85 -1.89 1.77
CA HIS A 101 33.32 -2.34 0.47
C HIS A 101 32.05 -3.18 0.66
N ALA A 102 32.00 -4.07 1.68
CA ALA A 102 30.82 -4.86 1.98
C ALA A 102 29.60 -4.02 2.40
N GLU A 103 29.82 -3.01 3.24
CA GLU A 103 28.80 -2.03 3.64
C GLU A 103 28.25 -1.24 2.44
N ASN A 104 29.09 -0.98 1.43
CA ASN A 104 28.72 -0.34 0.17
C ASN A 104 28.18 -1.35 -0.91
N ASN A 105 27.94 -2.59 -0.54
CA ASN A 105 27.51 -3.68 -1.42
C ASN A 105 28.50 -4.04 -2.56
N ASP A 106 29.76 -3.61 -2.47
CA ASP A 106 30.84 -4.04 -3.38
C ASP A 106 31.43 -5.36 -2.86
N PHE A 107 30.63 -6.42 -2.96
CA PHE A 107 31.00 -7.74 -2.45
C PHE A 107 32.16 -8.37 -3.23
N THR A 108 32.40 -7.94 -4.46
CA THR A 108 33.50 -8.43 -5.28
C THR A 108 34.85 -7.96 -4.73
N SER A 109 35.00 -6.66 -4.52
CA SER A 109 36.24 -6.10 -3.94
C SER A 109 36.46 -6.60 -2.49
N ALA A 110 35.36 -6.65 -1.71
CA ALA A 110 35.41 -7.13 -0.33
C ALA A 110 35.92 -8.58 -0.24
N SER A 111 35.38 -9.49 -1.06
CA SER A 111 35.82 -10.90 -1.03
C SER A 111 37.28 -11.07 -1.46
N LEU A 112 37.75 -10.38 -2.49
CA LEU A 112 39.14 -10.45 -2.93
C LEU A 112 40.12 -10.00 -1.84
N LEU A 113 39.79 -8.90 -1.14
CA LEU A 113 40.60 -8.39 -0.03
C LEU A 113 40.62 -9.39 1.13
N LEU A 114 39.47 -9.98 1.47
CA LEU A 114 39.38 -10.94 2.55
C LEU A 114 40.10 -12.26 2.25
N GLU A 115 39.97 -12.78 1.03
CA GLU A 115 40.74 -13.96 0.60
C GLU A 115 42.24 -13.75 0.77
N LYS A 116 42.75 -12.55 0.39
CA LYS A 116 44.16 -12.20 0.59
C LYS A 116 44.50 -12.02 2.07
N ALA A 117 43.64 -11.35 2.84
CA ALA A 117 43.84 -11.20 4.29
C ALA A 117 43.91 -12.57 5.03
N ILE A 118 43.05 -13.53 4.63
CA ILE A 118 43.07 -14.91 5.17
C ILE A 118 44.35 -15.65 4.81
N GLN A 119 44.87 -15.46 3.57
CA GLN A 119 46.15 -16.08 3.17
C GLN A 119 47.32 -15.56 4.02
N LEU A 120 47.31 -14.27 4.37
CA LEU A 120 48.35 -13.61 5.13
C LEU A 120 48.23 -13.90 6.63
N ASN A 121 47.03 -14.06 7.15
CA ASN A 121 46.78 -14.36 8.57
C ASN A 121 45.65 -15.41 8.67
N PRO A 122 45.99 -16.71 8.49
CA PRO A 122 44.99 -17.76 8.43
C PRO A 122 44.33 -18.09 9.78
N ASP A 123 44.89 -17.63 10.89
CA ASP A 123 44.33 -17.93 12.22
C ASP A 123 43.27 -16.92 12.67
N ASN A 124 43.15 -15.80 11.95
CA ASN A 124 42.15 -14.79 12.29
C ASN A 124 40.76 -15.19 11.78
N LYS A 125 39.90 -15.63 12.73
CA LYS A 125 38.55 -16.09 12.41
C LYS A 125 37.64 -14.98 11.88
N TRP A 126 37.86 -13.72 12.24
CA TRP A 126 36.99 -12.60 11.82
C TRP A 126 37.02 -12.37 10.33
N TYR A 127 38.17 -12.58 9.68
CA TYR A 127 38.27 -12.47 8.21
C TYR A 127 37.41 -13.53 7.53
N ARG A 128 37.40 -14.76 8.06
CA ARG A 128 36.58 -15.86 7.56
C ARG A 128 35.08 -15.59 7.80
N LEU A 129 34.72 -15.11 8.99
CA LEU A 129 33.32 -14.82 9.32
C LEU A 129 32.72 -13.77 8.39
N LEU A 130 33.46 -12.68 8.12
CA LEU A 130 33.02 -11.64 7.18
C LEU A 130 32.91 -12.18 5.75
N LEU A 131 33.88 -13.01 5.32
CA LEU A 131 33.82 -13.64 3.99
C LEU A 131 32.64 -14.60 3.86
N ALA A 132 32.35 -15.40 4.89
CA ALA A 132 31.17 -16.27 4.91
C ALA A 132 29.86 -15.49 4.84
N GLN A 133 29.77 -14.35 5.53
CA GLN A 133 28.63 -13.46 5.47
C GLN A 133 28.44 -12.89 4.04
N ILE A 134 29.50 -12.45 3.38
CA ILE A 134 29.46 -11.97 2.00
C ILE A 134 29.01 -13.09 1.05
N TYR A 135 29.54 -14.30 1.20
CA TYR A 135 29.12 -15.43 0.38
C TYR A 135 27.66 -15.80 0.61
N GLN A 136 27.15 -15.69 1.83
CA GLN A 136 25.73 -15.88 2.14
C GLN A 136 24.85 -14.80 1.45
N GLN A 137 25.21 -13.52 1.54
CA GLN A 137 24.49 -12.43 0.89
C GLN A 137 24.48 -12.55 -0.64
N THR A 138 25.58 -13.05 -1.22
CA THR A 138 25.70 -13.30 -2.66
C THR A 138 25.18 -14.67 -3.08
N GLN A 139 24.48 -15.40 -2.21
CA GLN A 139 23.91 -16.73 -2.44
C GLN A 139 24.95 -17.82 -2.79
N ARG A 140 26.20 -17.57 -2.48
CA ARG A 140 27.30 -18.56 -2.60
C ARG A 140 27.33 -19.48 -1.38
N PHE A 141 26.20 -20.11 -1.10
CA PHE A 141 25.99 -20.86 0.15
C PHE A 141 27.01 -22.00 0.35
N ASN A 142 27.37 -22.69 -0.73
CA ASN A 142 28.37 -23.75 -0.66
C ASN A 142 29.74 -23.20 -0.23
N ASP A 143 30.16 -22.07 -0.78
CA ASP A 143 31.45 -21.45 -0.45
C ASP A 143 31.44 -20.95 1.01
N ALA A 144 30.31 -20.39 1.47
CA ALA A 144 30.12 -20.02 2.86
C ALA A 144 30.23 -21.24 3.80
N ALA A 145 29.61 -22.38 3.46
CA ALA A 145 29.70 -23.61 4.23
C ALA A 145 31.13 -24.14 4.36
N LEU A 146 31.93 -24.06 3.28
CA LEU A 146 33.36 -24.43 3.29
C LEU A 146 34.19 -23.53 4.22
N ILE A 147 33.81 -22.26 4.37
CA ILE A 147 34.45 -21.36 5.35
C ILE A 147 34.19 -21.88 6.77
N TYR A 148 32.95 -22.30 7.08
CA TYR A 148 32.63 -22.86 8.40
C TYR A 148 33.33 -24.19 8.63
N ASP A 149 33.62 -25.00 7.61
CA ASP A 149 34.48 -26.19 7.79
C ASP A 149 35.88 -25.82 8.28
N LYS A 150 36.44 -24.71 7.79
CA LYS A 150 37.76 -24.24 8.24
C LYS A 150 37.69 -23.67 9.65
N LEU A 151 36.61 -22.99 10.02
CA LEU A 151 36.41 -22.50 11.37
C LEU A 151 36.26 -23.67 12.40
N LEU A 152 35.52 -24.71 12.02
CA LEU A 152 35.32 -25.90 12.82
C LEU A 152 36.58 -26.75 12.99
N GLN A 153 37.60 -26.64 12.11
CA GLN A 153 38.91 -27.28 12.33
C GLN A 153 39.61 -26.72 13.56
N ASN A 154 39.43 -25.42 13.85
CA ASN A 154 40.01 -24.75 15.00
C ASN A 154 39.11 -24.81 16.24
N GLU A 155 37.80 -24.79 16.04
CA GLU A 155 36.78 -24.82 17.11
C GLU A 155 35.76 -25.95 16.86
N PRO A 156 36.14 -27.25 16.98
CA PRO A 156 35.28 -28.39 16.59
C PRO A 156 33.98 -28.51 17.40
N GLU A 157 33.96 -27.96 18.60
CA GLU A 157 32.82 -28.00 19.52
C GLU A 157 31.91 -26.74 19.42
N ASN A 158 32.18 -25.84 18.49
CA ASN A 158 31.39 -24.61 18.35
C ASN A 158 30.03 -24.92 17.72
N LEU A 159 29.00 -24.91 18.55
CA LEU A 159 27.62 -25.26 18.17
C LEU A 159 27.04 -24.27 17.16
N GLU A 160 27.38 -22.99 17.29
CA GLU A 160 26.92 -21.94 16.33
C GLU A 160 27.50 -22.19 14.94
N PHE A 161 28.79 -22.54 14.84
CA PHE A 161 29.42 -22.84 13.55
C PHE A 161 28.85 -24.10 12.92
N LEU A 162 28.54 -25.14 13.71
CA LEU A 162 27.87 -26.33 13.23
C LEU A 162 26.47 -26.00 12.69
N TYR A 163 25.69 -25.19 13.42
CA TYR A 163 24.36 -24.77 12.99
C TYR A 163 24.41 -23.95 11.69
N MET A 164 25.29 -22.95 11.65
CA MET A 164 25.45 -22.11 10.45
C MET A 164 25.89 -22.94 9.24
N LYS A 165 26.82 -23.89 9.42
CA LYS A 165 27.21 -24.78 8.34
C LYS A 165 26.03 -25.62 7.83
N ALA A 166 25.25 -26.22 8.73
CA ALA A 166 24.10 -27.04 8.35
C ALA A 166 23.06 -26.24 7.58
N ALA A 167 22.72 -25.03 8.05
CA ALA A 167 21.80 -24.14 7.38
C ALA A 167 22.29 -23.69 5.99
N LEU A 168 23.57 -23.39 5.85
CA LEU A 168 24.17 -23.03 4.57
C LEU A 168 24.20 -24.20 3.58
N LEU A 169 24.48 -25.42 4.04
CA LEU A 169 24.41 -26.64 3.23
C LEU A 169 22.97 -26.91 2.77
N SER A 170 21.99 -26.67 3.62
CA SER A 170 20.57 -26.74 3.27
C SER A 170 20.24 -25.76 2.12
N ASN A 171 20.62 -24.48 2.27
CA ASN A 171 20.41 -23.47 1.23
C ASN A 171 21.19 -23.75 -0.07
N ALA A 172 22.31 -24.47 0.03
CA ALA A 172 23.10 -24.94 -1.12
C ALA A 172 22.51 -26.18 -1.80
N ASN A 173 21.35 -26.67 -1.34
CA ASN A 173 20.72 -27.92 -1.77
C ASN A 173 21.61 -29.18 -1.59
N LYS A 174 22.52 -29.14 -0.60
CA LYS A 174 23.36 -30.27 -0.22
C LYS A 174 22.70 -31.02 0.93
N ILE A 175 21.54 -31.60 0.63
CA ILE A 175 20.60 -32.14 1.63
C ILE A 175 21.30 -33.16 2.56
N GLN A 176 22.01 -34.11 2.00
CA GLN A 176 22.63 -35.17 2.81
C GLN A 176 23.74 -34.63 3.78
N GLU A 177 24.58 -33.71 3.27
CA GLU A 177 25.62 -33.07 4.08
C GLU A 177 25.01 -32.17 5.19
N ALA A 178 23.90 -31.52 4.91
CA ALA A 178 23.15 -30.72 5.87
C ALA A 178 22.59 -31.60 7.00
N ILE A 179 21.91 -32.72 6.65
CA ILE A 179 21.36 -33.67 7.63
C ILE A 179 22.47 -34.24 8.51
N GLU A 180 23.59 -34.67 7.94
CA GLU A 180 24.73 -35.18 8.69
C GLU A 180 25.29 -34.14 9.67
N THR A 181 25.32 -32.87 9.27
CA THR A 181 25.78 -31.78 10.13
C THR A 181 24.78 -31.48 11.24
N TYR A 182 23.48 -31.49 10.96
CA TYR A 182 22.43 -31.39 11.98
C TYR A 182 22.44 -32.57 12.95
N ASN A 183 22.70 -33.80 12.48
CA ASN A 183 22.83 -34.96 13.36
C ASN A 183 23.99 -34.79 14.35
N LYS A 184 25.16 -34.33 13.89
CA LYS A 184 26.28 -34.00 14.79
C LYS A 184 25.93 -32.92 15.80
N LEU A 185 25.12 -31.96 15.43
CA LEU A 185 24.66 -30.92 16.34
C LEU A 185 23.66 -31.49 17.37
N GLU A 186 22.68 -32.30 16.90
CA GLU A 186 21.70 -32.97 17.76
C GLU A 186 22.36 -33.91 18.79
N GLU A 187 23.43 -34.66 18.42
CA GLU A 187 24.21 -35.48 19.36
C GLU A 187 24.78 -34.67 20.52
N LYS A 188 25.05 -33.38 20.32
CA LYS A 188 25.64 -32.50 21.34
C LYS A 188 24.61 -31.78 22.19
N VAL A 189 23.51 -31.35 21.60
CA VAL A 189 22.51 -30.52 22.28
C VAL A 189 21.25 -31.28 22.68
N GLY A 190 21.09 -32.52 22.21
CA GLY A 190 19.86 -33.31 22.37
C GLY A 190 18.76 -32.89 21.39
N VAL A 191 17.55 -33.40 21.62
CA VAL A 191 16.38 -33.05 20.80
C VAL A 191 16.10 -31.56 20.91
N ASN A 192 16.06 -30.90 19.78
CA ASN A 192 15.82 -29.45 19.67
C ASN A 192 14.89 -29.16 18.52
N GLU A 193 13.86 -28.34 18.77
CA GLU A 193 12.82 -28.01 17.80
C GLU A 193 13.38 -27.51 16.46
N GLN A 194 14.29 -26.54 16.51
CA GLN A 194 14.83 -25.91 15.30
C GLN A 194 15.61 -26.91 14.44
N ILE A 195 16.37 -27.82 15.11
CA ILE A 195 17.11 -28.89 14.42
C ILE A 195 16.15 -29.90 13.81
N SER A 196 15.20 -30.40 14.59
CA SER A 196 14.27 -31.43 14.14
C SER A 196 13.37 -30.93 13.02
N VAL A 197 12.89 -29.67 13.09
CA VAL A 197 12.09 -29.06 11.99
C VAL A 197 12.93 -28.87 10.74
N SER A 198 14.20 -28.42 10.86
CA SER A 198 15.09 -28.29 9.70
C SER A 198 15.38 -29.64 9.04
N LYS A 199 15.62 -30.68 9.84
CA LYS A 199 15.82 -32.05 9.34
C LYS A 199 14.55 -32.61 8.71
N GLN A 200 13.40 -32.37 9.30
CA GLN A 200 12.10 -32.80 8.77
C GLN A 200 11.89 -32.22 7.36
N GLN A 201 12.14 -30.92 7.16
CA GLN A 201 12.02 -30.30 5.85
C GLN A 201 12.98 -30.93 4.84
N LEU A 202 14.24 -31.11 5.21
CA LEU A 202 15.26 -31.74 4.36
C LEU A 202 14.88 -33.18 4.00
N TYR A 203 14.35 -33.97 4.93
CA TYR A 203 13.89 -35.33 4.66
C TYR A 203 12.69 -35.34 3.68
N VAL A 204 11.77 -34.39 3.80
CA VAL A 204 10.65 -34.25 2.84
C VAL A 204 11.18 -33.89 1.46
N GLU A 205 12.12 -32.93 1.36
CA GLU A 205 12.74 -32.53 0.09
C GLU A 205 13.52 -33.67 -0.56
N ASN A 206 14.13 -34.55 0.25
CA ASN A 206 14.86 -35.71 -0.21
C ASN A 206 13.96 -36.94 -0.51
N GLY A 207 12.64 -36.84 -0.26
CA GLY A 207 11.70 -37.94 -0.46
C GLY A 207 11.74 -39.02 0.63
N GLU A 208 12.41 -38.76 1.76
CA GLU A 208 12.57 -39.69 2.89
C GLU A 208 11.51 -39.40 3.99
N VAL A 209 10.24 -39.48 3.58
CA VAL A 209 9.09 -39.02 4.37
C VAL A 209 8.98 -39.71 5.72
N GLU A 210 9.31 -41.00 5.81
CA GLU A 210 9.31 -41.76 7.08
C GLU A 210 10.29 -41.19 8.11
N LYS A 211 11.43 -40.68 7.63
CA LYS A 211 12.39 -40.02 8.52
C LYS A 211 11.92 -38.66 8.95
N ALA A 212 11.18 -37.95 8.08
CA ALA A 212 10.56 -36.68 8.43
C ALA A 212 9.51 -36.86 9.55
N PHE A 213 8.69 -37.91 9.49
CA PHE A 213 7.77 -38.26 10.59
C PHE A 213 8.53 -38.55 11.89
N ALA A 214 9.62 -39.33 11.83
CA ALA A 214 10.41 -39.67 13.00
C ALA A 214 11.03 -38.44 13.70
N GLU A 215 11.38 -37.39 12.96
CA GLU A 215 11.87 -36.13 13.55
C GLU A 215 10.78 -35.39 14.33
N ILE A 216 9.54 -35.41 13.84
CA ILE A 216 8.42 -34.80 14.58
C ILE A 216 8.02 -35.69 15.78
N GLU A 217 8.08 -37.01 15.65
CA GLU A 217 7.81 -37.92 16.77
C GLU A 217 8.76 -37.66 17.96
N LYS A 218 10.05 -37.42 17.71
CA LYS A 218 11.00 -37.02 18.76
C LYS A 218 10.57 -35.76 19.51
N LEU A 219 10.01 -34.77 18.79
CA LEU A 219 9.50 -33.52 19.39
C LEU A 219 8.28 -33.80 20.27
N ILE A 220 7.34 -34.62 19.78
CA ILE A 220 6.14 -35.03 20.54
C ILE A 220 6.56 -35.81 21.79
N GLU A 221 7.53 -36.75 21.69
CA GLU A 221 8.02 -37.50 22.83
C GLU A 221 8.72 -36.61 23.87
N SER A 222 9.42 -35.56 23.41
CA SER A 222 10.09 -34.60 24.28
C SER A 222 9.14 -33.67 25.02
N ASN A 223 7.99 -33.33 24.41
CA ASN A 223 6.97 -32.48 25.00
C ASN A 223 5.57 -32.85 24.45
N PRO A 224 4.93 -33.89 25.07
CA PRO A 224 3.68 -34.43 24.55
C PRO A 224 2.45 -33.55 24.73
N ASP A 225 2.55 -32.47 25.49
CA ASP A 225 1.45 -31.53 25.75
C ASP A 225 1.56 -30.27 24.87
N ASP A 226 2.55 -30.19 23.95
CA ASP A 226 2.70 -29.06 23.06
C ASP A 226 1.88 -29.29 21.77
N PRO A 227 0.79 -28.52 21.54
CA PRO A 227 -0.08 -28.70 20.37
C PRO A 227 0.64 -28.43 19.05
N LYS A 228 1.71 -27.63 19.06
CA LYS A 228 2.49 -27.26 17.87
C LYS A 228 3.08 -28.48 17.16
N TYR A 229 3.59 -29.45 17.90
CA TYR A 229 4.21 -30.64 17.30
C TYR A 229 3.19 -31.57 16.66
N TYR A 230 2.00 -31.62 17.22
CA TYR A 230 0.88 -32.33 16.59
C TYR A 230 0.41 -31.62 15.31
N GLY A 231 0.52 -30.27 15.26
CA GLY A 231 0.28 -29.49 14.07
C GLY A 231 1.27 -29.85 12.95
N LEU A 232 2.56 -29.86 13.26
CA LEU A 232 3.59 -30.26 12.29
C LEU A 232 3.35 -31.66 11.74
N MET A 233 2.93 -32.61 12.61
CA MET A 233 2.59 -33.97 12.22
C MET A 233 1.38 -34.00 11.30
N ALA A 234 0.33 -33.27 11.63
CA ALA A 234 -0.88 -33.19 10.84
C ALA A 234 -0.62 -32.58 9.45
N ASP A 235 0.16 -31.51 9.41
CA ASP A 235 0.53 -30.83 8.15
C ASP A 235 1.39 -31.73 7.25
N LEU A 236 2.27 -32.53 7.84
CA LEU A 236 3.05 -33.50 7.08
C LEU A 236 2.15 -34.58 6.48
N PHE A 237 1.22 -35.17 7.25
CA PHE A 237 0.24 -36.12 6.72
C PHE A 237 -0.61 -35.50 5.61
N GLN A 238 -1.07 -34.25 5.80
CA GLN A 238 -1.85 -33.52 4.80
C GLN A 238 -1.07 -33.32 3.50
N SER A 239 0.22 -33.00 3.60
CA SER A 239 1.11 -32.82 2.44
C SER A 239 1.32 -34.11 1.64
N GLN A 240 1.21 -35.25 2.30
CA GLN A 240 1.27 -36.58 1.68
C GLN A 240 -0.09 -37.08 1.16
N GLY A 241 -1.16 -36.27 1.31
CA GLY A 241 -2.53 -36.64 0.92
C GLY A 241 -3.21 -37.60 1.91
N ASP A 242 -2.64 -37.88 3.07
CA ASP A 242 -3.22 -38.71 4.11
C ASP A 242 -4.08 -37.86 5.07
N SER A 243 -5.21 -37.40 4.56
CA SER A 243 -6.14 -36.55 5.32
C SER A 243 -6.74 -37.26 6.54
N VAL A 244 -6.77 -38.59 6.57
CA VAL A 244 -7.34 -39.37 7.68
C VAL A 244 -6.40 -39.28 8.90
N ASN A 245 -5.12 -39.48 8.70
CA ASN A 245 -4.16 -39.35 9.77
C ASN A 245 -3.97 -37.88 10.17
N ALA A 246 -3.98 -36.92 9.22
CA ALA A 246 -3.97 -35.50 9.53
C ALA A 246 -5.11 -35.11 10.49
N LEU A 247 -6.36 -35.55 10.21
CA LEU A 247 -7.52 -35.30 11.08
C LEU A 247 -7.32 -35.86 12.50
N LYS A 248 -6.69 -37.02 12.64
CA LYS A 248 -6.40 -37.61 13.96
C LYS A 248 -5.51 -36.69 14.81
N TYR A 249 -4.49 -36.09 14.20
CA TYR A 249 -3.57 -35.19 14.89
C TYR A 249 -4.20 -33.82 15.15
N TYR A 250 -5.03 -33.28 14.25
CA TYR A 250 -5.81 -32.07 14.51
C TYR A 250 -6.76 -32.24 15.70
N ARG A 251 -7.44 -33.41 15.81
CA ARG A 251 -8.26 -33.73 16.98
C ARG A 251 -7.44 -33.82 18.27
N LYS A 252 -6.19 -34.30 18.18
CA LYS A 252 -5.31 -34.35 19.34
C LYS A 252 -4.96 -32.96 19.83
N ILE A 253 -4.78 -31.97 18.92
CA ILE A 253 -4.60 -30.57 19.30
C ILE A 253 -5.85 -30.05 20.04
N GLN A 254 -7.07 -30.31 19.52
CA GLN A 254 -8.31 -29.92 20.20
C GLN A 254 -8.50 -30.54 21.59
N GLU A 255 -7.96 -31.74 21.82
CA GLU A 255 -7.96 -32.36 23.16
C GLU A 255 -7.02 -31.65 24.14
N ILE A 256 -5.87 -31.17 23.67
CA ILE A 256 -4.85 -30.49 24.48
C ILE A 256 -5.26 -29.02 24.68
N ASP A 257 -5.66 -28.36 23.62
CA ASP A 257 -5.99 -26.94 23.56
C ASP A 257 -7.26 -26.72 22.72
N PRO A 258 -8.44 -26.79 23.34
CA PRO A 258 -9.73 -26.66 22.65
C PRO A 258 -9.98 -25.29 22.02
N GLU A 259 -9.28 -24.24 22.48
CA GLU A 259 -9.44 -22.87 22.00
C GLU A 259 -8.38 -22.48 20.94
N ASN A 260 -7.54 -23.42 20.53
CA ASN A 260 -6.49 -23.19 19.55
C ASN A 260 -7.05 -22.77 18.19
N GLY A 261 -6.90 -21.49 17.85
CA GLY A 261 -7.44 -20.93 16.62
C GLY A 261 -6.80 -21.49 15.35
N PHE A 262 -5.52 -21.81 15.38
CA PHE A 262 -4.81 -22.34 14.22
C PHE A 262 -5.29 -23.75 13.85
N VAL A 263 -5.61 -24.60 14.83
CA VAL A 263 -6.17 -25.93 14.54
C VAL A 263 -7.57 -25.83 13.93
N HIS A 264 -8.35 -24.85 14.34
CA HIS A 264 -9.65 -24.60 13.74
C HIS A 264 -9.53 -24.24 12.26
N PHE A 265 -8.57 -23.41 11.87
CA PHE A 265 -8.31 -23.12 10.46
C PHE A 265 -7.80 -24.34 9.68
N SER A 266 -6.96 -25.15 10.29
CA SER A 266 -6.49 -26.41 9.68
C SER A 266 -7.64 -27.39 9.45
N LEU A 267 -8.54 -27.54 10.43
CA LEU A 267 -9.74 -28.36 10.32
C LEU A 267 -10.72 -27.79 9.30
N ALA A 268 -10.87 -26.48 9.23
CA ALA A 268 -11.69 -25.82 8.21
C ALA A 268 -11.19 -26.16 6.80
N ASN A 269 -9.89 -26.07 6.57
CA ASN A 269 -9.28 -26.45 5.29
C ASN A 269 -9.47 -27.96 5.00
N TYR A 270 -9.28 -28.81 6.00
CA TYR A 270 -9.54 -30.25 5.86
C TYR A 270 -10.99 -30.53 5.42
N TYR A 271 -11.98 -29.95 6.10
CA TYR A 271 -13.39 -30.14 5.76
C TYR A 271 -13.74 -29.58 4.38
N LEU A 272 -13.14 -28.43 4.01
CA LEU A 272 -13.34 -27.84 2.69
C LEU A 272 -12.85 -28.78 1.57
N GLN A 273 -11.66 -29.35 1.72
CA GLN A 273 -11.09 -30.28 0.74
C GLN A 273 -11.91 -31.58 0.60
N ASN A 274 -12.64 -31.97 1.65
CA ASN A 274 -13.52 -33.12 1.63
C ASN A 274 -14.96 -32.77 1.21
N GLY A 275 -15.25 -31.52 0.82
CA GLY A 275 -16.58 -31.07 0.38
C GLY A 275 -17.58 -30.85 1.53
N GLU A 276 -17.12 -30.86 2.78
CA GLU A 276 -17.94 -30.65 3.99
C GLU A 276 -18.00 -29.15 4.35
N THR A 277 -18.55 -28.33 3.46
CA THR A 277 -18.51 -26.86 3.53
C THR A 277 -19.09 -26.27 4.81
N GLU A 278 -20.20 -26.82 5.33
CA GLU A 278 -20.81 -26.40 6.59
C GLU A 278 -19.87 -26.60 7.79
N LYS A 279 -19.22 -27.76 7.89
CA LYS A 279 -18.23 -28.00 8.96
C LYS A 279 -17.01 -27.13 8.81
N SER A 280 -16.57 -26.91 7.57
CA SER A 280 -15.48 -25.98 7.27
C SER A 280 -15.80 -24.59 7.80
N PHE A 281 -16.99 -24.08 7.54
CA PHE A 281 -17.38 -22.76 7.99
C PHE A 281 -17.51 -22.67 9.53
N GLU A 282 -18.07 -23.70 10.18
CA GLU A 282 -18.14 -23.74 11.66
C GLU A 282 -16.76 -23.71 12.31
N GLU A 283 -15.79 -24.44 11.76
CA GLU A 283 -14.40 -24.38 12.25
C GLU A 283 -13.75 -23.01 11.93
N THR A 284 -14.01 -22.43 10.76
CA THR A 284 -13.56 -21.08 10.43
C THR A 284 -14.03 -20.05 11.46
N LYS A 285 -15.30 -20.08 11.85
CA LYS A 285 -15.85 -19.19 12.88
C LYS A 285 -15.15 -19.33 14.23
N LYS A 286 -14.83 -20.57 14.64
CA LYS A 286 -14.10 -20.81 15.88
C LYS A 286 -12.70 -20.21 15.82
N GLY A 287 -11.97 -20.39 14.70
CA GLY A 287 -10.68 -19.79 14.49
C GLY A 287 -10.73 -18.26 14.52
N PHE A 288 -11.78 -17.64 13.95
CA PHE A 288 -11.97 -16.19 14.02
C PHE A 288 -12.29 -15.69 15.44
N ARG A 289 -12.95 -16.50 16.29
CA ARG A 289 -13.22 -16.15 17.69
C ARG A 289 -12.04 -16.32 18.61
N SER A 290 -11.07 -17.15 18.24
CA SER A 290 -9.93 -17.45 19.09
C SER A 290 -9.04 -16.21 19.34
N GLU A 291 -8.57 -16.04 20.58
CA GLU A 291 -7.74 -14.92 21.01
C GLU A 291 -6.25 -15.14 20.68
N ASP A 292 -5.82 -16.37 20.45
CA ASP A 292 -4.44 -16.73 20.13
C ASP A 292 -4.05 -16.40 18.68
N VAL A 293 -5.03 -16.11 17.82
CA VAL A 293 -4.80 -15.65 16.46
C VAL A 293 -4.94 -14.13 16.40
N ASP A 294 -3.89 -13.46 15.99
CA ASP A 294 -3.87 -12.00 15.88
C ASP A 294 -4.81 -11.49 14.78
N LEU A 295 -5.22 -10.21 14.90
CA LEU A 295 -6.15 -9.58 13.94
C LEU A 295 -5.61 -9.58 12.51
N GLN A 296 -4.31 -9.34 12.32
CA GLN A 296 -3.70 -9.27 10.98
C GLN A 296 -3.83 -10.63 10.27
N THR A 297 -3.57 -11.72 10.99
CA THR A 297 -3.75 -13.09 10.47
C THR A 297 -5.22 -13.35 10.12
N LYS A 298 -6.17 -12.96 10.99
CA LYS A 298 -7.62 -13.09 10.72
C LYS A 298 -8.04 -12.30 9.47
N LEU A 299 -7.55 -11.07 9.32
CA LEU A 299 -7.84 -10.24 8.15
C LEU A 299 -7.24 -10.83 6.85
N GLN A 300 -6.03 -11.37 6.91
CA GLN A 300 -5.44 -12.06 5.75
C GLN A 300 -6.26 -13.29 5.35
N LEU A 301 -6.69 -14.09 6.31
CA LEU A 301 -7.55 -15.25 6.07
C LEU A 301 -8.92 -14.82 5.52
N TYR A 302 -9.53 -13.78 6.08
CA TYR A 302 -10.76 -13.19 5.57
C TYR A 302 -10.62 -12.78 4.10
N MET A 303 -9.58 -12.02 3.75
CA MET A 303 -9.32 -11.61 2.37
C MET A 303 -9.10 -12.81 1.45
N MET A 304 -8.38 -13.84 1.90
CA MET A 304 -8.16 -15.06 1.12
C MET A 304 -9.47 -15.80 0.86
N LEU A 305 -10.33 -15.91 1.85
CA LEU A 305 -11.63 -16.60 1.75
C LEU A 305 -12.62 -15.86 0.85
N THR A 306 -12.61 -14.52 0.87
CA THR A 306 -13.56 -13.68 0.14
C THR A 306 -13.10 -13.27 -1.25
N SER A 307 -11.79 -13.37 -1.56
CA SER A 307 -11.24 -13.05 -2.89
C SER A 307 -11.64 -14.05 -3.97
N ASN A 308 -11.90 -15.31 -3.60
CA ASN A 308 -12.34 -16.36 -4.52
C ASN A 308 -13.44 -17.24 -3.90
N PRO A 309 -14.70 -16.75 -3.84
CA PRO A 309 -15.81 -17.45 -3.22
C PRO A 309 -16.08 -18.84 -3.80
N SER A 310 -15.81 -19.02 -5.11
CA SER A 310 -15.98 -20.32 -5.77
C SER A 310 -15.03 -21.39 -5.25
N GLN A 311 -13.87 -21.01 -4.75
CA GLN A 311 -12.86 -21.93 -4.20
C GLN A 311 -13.02 -22.10 -2.69
N SER A 312 -13.35 -21.04 -1.96
CA SER A 312 -13.53 -21.06 -0.51
C SER A 312 -14.89 -21.65 -0.09
N GLY A 313 -15.88 -21.62 -0.98
CA GLY A 313 -17.26 -22.05 -0.69
C GLY A 313 -18.05 -21.07 0.19
N ILE A 314 -17.48 -19.89 0.50
CA ILE A 314 -18.12 -18.90 1.38
C ILE A 314 -19.20 -18.12 0.62
N GLN A 315 -20.40 -18.03 1.23
CA GLN A 315 -21.54 -17.25 0.76
C GLN A 315 -21.52 -15.84 1.34
N ALA A 316 -22.25 -14.90 0.73
CA ALA A 316 -22.30 -13.51 1.20
C ALA A 316 -22.82 -13.37 2.66
N GLU A 317 -23.76 -14.20 3.07
CA GLU A 317 -24.25 -14.23 4.45
C GLU A 317 -23.16 -14.70 5.41
N GLN A 318 -22.37 -15.68 5.02
CA GLN A 318 -21.24 -16.20 5.81
C GLN A 318 -20.10 -15.19 5.90
N GLU A 319 -19.85 -14.43 4.82
CA GLU A 319 -18.91 -13.30 4.83
C GLU A 319 -19.29 -12.27 5.91
N ASN A 320 -20.58 -11.88 5.94
CA ASN A 320 -21.07 -10.94 6.95
C ASN A 320 -20.92 -11.50 8.37
N GLU A 321 -21.17 -12.80 8.58
CA GLU A 321 -21.03 -13.45 9.89
C GLU A 321 -19.58 -13.42 10.39
N LEU A 322 -18.58 -13.58 9.51
CA LEU A 322 -17.18 -13.46 9.87
C LEU A 322 -16.81 -12.01 10.25
N ILE A 323 -17.33 -11.02 9.51
CA ILE A 323 -17.12 -9.60 9.85
C ILE A 323 -17.75 -9.29 11.22
N ASP A 324 -18.95 -9.78 11.49
CA ASP A 324 -19.63 -9.59 12.78
C ASP A 324 -18.81 -10.18 13.93
N ILE A 325 -18.18 -11.33 13.73
CA ILE A 325 -17.27 -11.92 14.72
C ILE A 325 -16.05 -10.99 14.94
N LEU A 326 -15.45 -10.48 13.86
CA LEU A 326 -14.31 -9.56 13.97
C LEU A 326 -14.69 -8.28 14.73
N LEU A 327 -15.87 -7.70 14.46
CA LEU A 327 -16.37 -6.51 15.16
C LEU A 327 -16.63 -6.77 16.65
N GLN A 328 -17.11 -7.97 17.00
CA GLN A 328 -17.32 -8.35 18.40
C GLN A 328 -16.02 -8.49 19.19
N ILE A 329 -14.98 -9.06 18.57
CA ILE A 329 -13.72 -9.36 19.24
C ILE A 329 -12.75 -8.17 19.18
N HIS A 330 -12.80 -7.38 18.10
CA HIS A 330 -11.92 -6.25 17.84
C HIS A 330 -12.69 -4.94 17.65
N PRO A 331 -13.53 -4.53 18.61
CA PRO A 331 -14.41 -3.35 18.46
C PRO A 331 -13.67 -2.01 18.40
N ASN A 332 -12.39 -1.97 18.78
CA ASN A 332 -11.58 -0.75 18.81
C ASN A 332 -10.57 -0.67 17.66
N GLU A 333 -10.72 -1.53 16.65
CA GLU A 333 -9.84 -1.59 15.50
C GLU A 333 -10.53 -1.01 14.26
N HIS A 334 -10.14 0.20 13.85
CA HIS A 334 -10.75 0.92 12.71
C HIS A 334 -10.79 0.10 11.43
N ILE A 335 -9.76 -0.76 11.23
CA ILE A 335 -9.65 -1.59 10.02
C ILE A 335 -10.81 -2.57 9.87
N VAL A 336 -11.41 -3.06 10.97
CA VAL A 336 -12.54 -3.99 10.91
C VAL A 336 -13.80 -3.29 10.39
N TYR A 337 -14.04 -2.04 10.81
CA TYR A 337 -15.13 -1.21 10.27
C TYR A 337 -14.90 -0.86 8.81
N THR A 338 -13.63 -0.65 8.41
CA THR A 338 -13.27 -0.44 7.00
C THR A 338 -13.60 -1.67 6.15
N VAL A 339 -13.27 -2.87 6.63
CA VAL A 339 -13.62 -4.13 5.96
C VAL A 339 -15.14 -4.30 5.83
N ARG A 340 -15.89 -3.95 6.90
CA ARG A 340 -17.37 -3.96 6.85
C ARG A 340 -17.89 -3.01 5.77
N ALA A 341 -17.36 -1.79 5.74
CA ALA A 341 -17.77 -0.79 4.75
C ALA A 341 -17.48 -1.26 3.33
N GLU A 342 -16.34 -1.91 3.07
CA GLU A 342 -16.01 -2.46 1.75
C GLU A 342 -16.99 -3.56 1.31
N SER A 343 -17.41 -4.43 2.22
CA SER A 343 -18.44 -5.46 1.93
C SER A 343 -19.77 -4.81 1.58
N LEU A 344 -20.16 -3.75 2.31
CA LEU A 344 -21.38 -2.99 2.06
C LEU A 344 -21.34 -2.25 0.71
N LEU A 345 -20.18 -1.65 0.36
CA LEU A 345 -19.97 -0.99 -0.94
C LEU A 345 -20.11 -1.97 -2.11
N LYS A 346 -19.53 -3.16 -2.00
CA LYS A 346 -19.71 -4.23 -3.01
C LYS A 346 -21.19 -4.60 -3.20
N SER A 347 -21.99 -4.47 -2.14
CA SER A 347 -23.42 -4.75 -2.13
C SER A 347 -24.29 -3.54 -2.55
N GLY A 348 -23.68 -2.40 -2.90
CA GLY A 348 -24.37 -1.17 -3.29
C GLY A 348 -25.04 -0.42 -2.12
N LYS A 349 -24.69 -0.72 -0.88
CA LYS A 349 -25.29 -0.15 0.34
C LYS A 349 -24.49 1.05 0.83
N LEU A 350 -24.56 2.16 0.08
CA LEU A 350 -23.72 3.34 0.29
C LEU A 350 -23.89 3.97 1.68
N GLU A 351 -25.14 4.17 2.15
CA GLU A 351 -25.42 4.81 3.45
C GLU A 351 -24.93 3.97 4.63
N GLU A 352 -25.12 2.64 4.56
CA GLU A 352 -24.61 1.72 5.57
C GLU A 352 -23.06 1.73 5.58
N ALA A 353 -22.44 1.72 4.40
CA ALA A 353 -20.98 1.78 4.26
C ALA A 353 -20.40 3.08 4.84
N ARG A 354 -21.03 4.24 4.55
CA ARG A 354 -20.67 5.53 5.14
C ARG A 354 -20.71 5.49 6.66
N THR A 355 -21.75 4.88 7.22
CA THR A 355 -21.90 4.76 8.67
C THR A 355 -20.74 3.99 9.29
N GLU A 356 -20.31 2.90 8.68
CA GLU A 356 -19.18 2.12 9.20
C GLU A 356 -17.83 2.85 9.01
N LEU A 357 -17.64 3.60 7.91
CA LEU A 357 -16.45 4.44 7.74
C LEU A 357 -16.38 5.58 8.77
N LEU A 358 -17.51 6.19 9.11
CA LEU A 358 -17.55 7.20 10.18
C LEU A 358 -17.20 6.60 11.54
N ARG A 359 -17.62 5.37 11.85
CA ARG A 359 -17.17 4.65 13.05
C ARG A 359 -15.66 4.36 13.02
N ALA A 360 -15.11 4.00 11.87
CA ALA A 360 -13.66 3.85 11.72
C ALA A 360 -12.93 5.17 12.01
N LEU A 361 -13.47 6.31 11.56
CA LEU A 361 -12.92 7.65 11.81
C LEU A 361 -13.07 8.12 13.27
N GLU A 362 -14.05 7.62 14.03
CA GLU A 362 -14.13 7.84 15.48
C GLU A 362 -12.91 7.23 16.22
N ILE A 363 -12.35 6.13 15.67
CA ILE A 363 -11.19 5.44 16.24
C ILE A 363 -9.88 6.02 15.69
N GLU A 364 -9.77 6.18 14.38
CA GLU A 364 -8.57 6.70 13.68
C GLU A 364 -8.95 7.92 12.84
N LYS A 365 -8.97 9.07 13.48
CA LYS A 365 -9.40 10.32 12.87
C LYS A 365 -8.42 10.87 11.84
N ASN A 366 -7.14 10.53 11.95
CA ASN A 366 -6.06 11.05 11.09
C ASN A 366 -5.78 10.17 9.86
N ASP A 367 -6.72 9.34 9.44
CA ASP A 367 -6.61 8.56 8.22
C ASP A 367 -7.27 9.30 7.04
N TYR A 368 -6.45 9.86 6.15
CA TYR A 368 -6.90 10.57 4.95
C TYR A 368 -7.75 9.69 4.02
N ILE A 369 -7.40 8.40 3.89
CA ILE A 369 -8.10 7.49 2.97
C ILE A 369 -9.55 7.24 3.44
N LEU A 370 -9.76 7.14 4.74
CA LEU A 370 -11.11 6.99 5.29
C LEU A 370 -11.96 8.24 5.03
N TRP A 371 -11.41 9.43 5.23
CA TRP A 371 -12.09 10.68 4.91
C TRP A 371 -12.43 10.79 3.43
N GLU A 372 -11.46 10.50 2.55
CA GLU A 372 -11.68 10.52 1.11
C GLU A 372 -12.84 9.62 0.70
N ARG A 373 -12.91 8.40 1.24
CA ARG A 373 -14.03 7.46 0.98
C ARG A 373 -15.37 8.00 1.46
N VAL A 374 -15.44 8.57 2.66
CA VAL A 374 -16.67 9.18 3.18
C VAL A 374 -17.14 10.30 2.26
N LEU A 375 -16.24 11.19 1.84
CA LEU A 375 -16.56 12.30 0.97
C LEU A 375 -17.06 11.85 -0.41
N PHE A 376 -16.47 10.81 -0.98
CA PHE A 376 -16.96 10.25 -2.24
C PHE A 376 -18.35 9.63 -2.09
N ILE A 377 -18.62 8.93 -0.97
CA ILE A 377 -19.96 8.37 -0.73
C ILE A 377 -20.99 9.49 -0.55
N ASP A 378 -20.67 10.55 0.21
CA ASP A 378 -21.55 11.70 0.36
C ASP A 378 -21.88 12.36 -0.99
N ASN A 379 -20.87 12.48 -1.87
CA ASN A 379 -21.04 13.00 -3.23
C ASN A 379 -21.93 12.08 -4.10
N ASP A 380 -21.70 10.77 -4.04
CA ASP A 380 -22.48 9.80 -4.83
C ASP A 380 -23.93 9.71 -4.37
N LEU A 381 -24.18 9.89 -3.07
CA LEU A 381 -25.51 10.00 -2.48
C LEU A 381 -26.16 11.35 -2.74
N GLN A 382 -25.43 12.34 -3.26
CA GLN A 382 -25.85 13.74 -3.40
C GLN A 382 -26.30 14.35 -2.06
N ASP A 383 -25.74 13.86 -0.95
CA ASP A 383 -25.98 14.38 0.39
C ASP A 383 -25.04 15.58 0.63
N TRP A 384 -25.39 16.70 0.00
CA TRP A 384 -24.56 17.92 -0.03
C TRP A 384 -24.32 18.49 1.36
N GLN A 385 -25.28 18.32 2.28
CA GLN A 385 -25.13 18.79 3.65
C GLN A 385 -24.08 17.96 4.43
N SER A 386 -24.09 16.64 4.27
CA SER A 386 -23.09 15.77 4.85
C SER A 386 -21.72 15.99 4.19
N LEU A 387 -21.67 16.10 2.86
CA LEU A 387 -20.45 16.40 2.12
C LEU A 387 -19.79 17.70 2.61
N TYR A 388 -20.59 18.77 2.77
CA TYR A 388 -20.09 20.04 3.30
C TYR A 388 -19.52 19.90 4.71
N LYS A 389 -20.26 19.25 5.61
CA LYS A 389 -19.83 19.04 7.01
C LYS A 389 -18.54 18.22 7.08
N HIS A 390 -18.51 17.06 6.43
CA HIS A 390 -17.39 16.14 6.51
C HIS A 390 -16.15 16.68 5.80
N SER A 391 -16.31 17.34 4.64
CA SER A 391 -15.18 17.96 3.95
C SER A 391 -14.59 19.14 4.73
N THR A 392 -15.42 19.95 5.42
CA THR A 392 -14.94 21.03 6.30
C THR A 392 -14.08 20.45 7.44
N GLU A 393 -14.54 19.37 8.07
CA GLU A 393 -13.77 18.70 9.14
C GLU A 393 -12.48 18.09 8.59
N ALA A 394 -12.50 17.50 7.40
CA ALA A 394 -11.34 16.90 6.75
C ALA A 394 -10.31 17.97 6.31
N MET A 395 -10.75 19.18 5.89
CA MET A 395 -9.85 20.30 5.54
C MET A 395 -8.97 20.73 6.73
N ASP A 396 -9.55 20.77 7.94
CA ASP A 396 -8.80 21.11 9.17
C ASP A 396 -7.69 20.08 9.48
N LEU A 397 -7.92 18.81 9.16
CA LEU A 397 -6.98 17.72 9.41
C LEU A 397 -5.93 17.58 8.29
N PHE A 398 -6.32 17.84 7.05
CA PHE A 398 -5.50 17.62 5.85
C PHE A 398 -5.48 18.87 4.95
N PRO A 399 -4.95 20.00 5.44
CA PRO A 399 -5.04 21.29 4.75
C PRO A 399 -4.28 21.37 3.42
N ASN A 400 -3.45 20.38 3.09
CA ASN A 400 -2.66 20.33 1.85
C ASN A 400 -3.22 19.35 0.80
N GLN A 401 -4.46 18.88 0.97
CA GLN A 401 -5.11 17.94 0.06
C GLN A 401 -6.17 18.64 -0.82
N PRO A 402 -5.84 19.06 -2.04
CA PRO A 402 -6.74 19.85 -2.87
C PRO A 402 -8.04 19.12 -3.21
N GLN A 403 -8.06 17.79 -3.23
CA GLN A 403 -9.28 17.01 -3.49
C GLN A 403 -10.39 17.28 -2.46
N ILE A 404 -10.02 17.50 -1.19
CA ILE A 404 -11.01 17.81 -0.13
C ILE A 404 -11.65 19.17 -0.38
N TYR A 405 -10.84 20.19 -0.72
CA TYR A 405 -11.33 21.53 -1.08
C TYR A 405 -12.24 21.48 -2.28
N PHE A 406 -11.90 20.68 -3.29
CA PHE A 406 -12.74 20.51 -4.46
C PHE A 406 -14.11 19.95 -4.10
N LEU A 407 -14.17 18.88 -3.32
CA LEU A 407 -15.43 18.28 -2.86
C LEU A 407 -16.23 19.22 -1.95
N ASN A 408 -15.55 20.02 -1.10
CA ASN A 408 -16.22 21.04 -0.31
C ASN A 408 -16.80 22.14 -1.22
N ALA A 409 -16.06 22.60 -2.24
CA ALA A 409 -16.55 23.57 -3.21
C ALA A 409 -17.76 23.03 -4.00
N VAL A 410 -17.79 21.73 -4.33
CA VAL A 410 -18.97 21.08 -4.94
C VAL A 410 -20.15 21.17 -3.97
N ALA A 411 -19.98 20.81 -2.72
CA ALA A 411 -21.04 20.89 -1.72
C ALA A 411 -21.55 22.33 -1.54
N CYS A 412 -20.63 23.29 -1.41
CA CYS A 412 -20.99 24.72 -1.30
C CYS A 412 -21.80 25.19 -2.50
N LEU A 413 -21.41 24.82 -3.73
CA LEU A 413 -22.12 25.19 -4.94
C LEU A 413 -23.55 24.62 -4.96
N GLN A 414 -23.71 23.35 -4.61
CA GLN A 414 -25.01 22.68 -4.59
C GLN A 414 -25.94 23.21 -3.46
N LEU A 415 -25.34 23.72 -2.39
CA LEU A 415 -26.05 24.40 -1.29
C LEU A 415 -26.25 25.91 -1.56
N GLU A 416 -25.97 26.37 -2.77
CA GLU A 416 -26.10 27.77 -3.22
C GLU A 416 -25.26 28.78 -2.42
N LYS A 417 -24.18 28.29 -1.75
CA LYS A 417 -23.22 29.11 -1.00
C LYS A 417 -22.13 29.66 -1.92
N TYR A 418 -22.51 30.49 -2.88
CA TYR A 418 -21.63 30.90 -3.99
C TYR A 418 -20.35 31.62 -3.55
N ASP A 419 -20.43 32.53 -2.59
CA ASP A 419 -19.24 33.24 -2.08
C ASP A 419 -18.27 32.28 -1.37
N GLU A 420 -18.80 31.30 -0.65
CA GLU A 420 -18.00 30.26 0.03
C GLU A 420 -17.35 29.32 -0.99
N THR A 421 -18.08 28.94 -2.05
CA THR A 421 -17.54 28.17 -3.19
C THR A 421 -16.32 28.86 -3.81
N VAL A 422 -16.40 30.18 -4.03
CA VAL A 422 -15.28 30.96 -4.58
C VAL A 422 -14.09 30.93 -3.63
N THR A 423 -14.31 31.17 -2.33
CA THR A 423 -13.25 31.21 -1.33
C THR A 423 -12.52 29.85 -1.21
N VAL A 424 -13.28 28.77 -1.05
CA VAL A 424 -12.72 27.41 -0.90
C VAL A 424 -12.01 26.96 -2.19
N SER A 425 -12.51 27.38 -3.36
CA SER A 425 -11.83 27.09 -4.62
C SER A 425 -10.47 27.80 -4.71
N ASP A 426 -10.38 29.06 -4.25
CA ASP A 426 -9.10 29.79 -4.20
C ASP A 426 -8.11 29.17 -3.22
N GLU A 427 -8.58 28.73 -2.07
CA GLU A 427 -7.75 28.02 -1.08
C GLU A 427 -7.25 26.68 -1.65
N GLY A 428 -8.13 25.89 -2.26
CA GLY A 428 -7.76 24.60 -2.86
C GLY A 428 -6.75 24.74 -3.99
N LEU A 429 -6.87 25.80 -4.82
CA LEU A 429 -5.94 26.10 -5.91
C LEU A 429 -4.50 26.34 -5.42
N MET A 430 -4.30 26.84 -4.18
CA MET A 430 -2.96 27.03 -3.63
C MET A 430 -2.19 25.71 -3.43
N TYR A 431 -2.89 24.59 -3.33
CA TYR A 431 -2.32 23.26 -3.13
C TYR A 431 -2.26 22.42 -4.41
N VAL A 432 -2.79 22.93 -5.53
CA VAL A 432 -2.69 22.24 -6.82
C VAL A 432 -1.31 22.46 -7.42
N LEU A 433 -0.48 21.40 -7.44
CA LEU A 433 0.87 21.44 -8.02
C LEU A 433 0.90 20.61 -9.30
N ASP A 434 1.28 21.21 -10.42
CA ASP A 434 1.48 20.58 -11.74
C ASP A 434 0.30 19.69 -12.23
N ASN A 435 -0.92 19.93 -11.74
CA ASN A 435 -2.12 19.19 -12.12
C ASN A 435 -3.13 20.13 -12.86
N LYS A 436 -2.89 20.34 -14.15
CA LYS A 436 -3.74 21.19 -15.00
C LYS A 436 -5.20 20.78 -15.03
N ARG A 437 -5.48 19.48 -14.93
CA ARG A 437 -6.84 18.96 -14.90
C ARG A 437 -7.59 19.41 -13.65
N MET A 438 -6.97 19.25 -12.49
CA MET A 438 -7.57 19.69 -11.23
C MET A 438 -7.69 21.21 -11.14
N GLU A 439 -6.69 21.95 -11.63
CA GLU A 439 -6.77 23.41 -11.77
C GLU A 439 -7.98 23.81 -12.62
N GLY A 440 -8.15 23.19 -13.79
CA GLY A 440 -9.31 23.40 -14.65
C GLY A 440 -10.65 23.10 -13.97
N GLN A 441 -10.73 22.05 -13.16
CA GLN A 441 -11.93 21.70 -12.39
C GLN A 441 -12.27 22.78 -11.35
N PHE A 442 -11.30 23.28 -10.60
CA PHE A 442 -11.53 24.40 -9.67
C PHE A 442 -11.96 25.68 -10.37
N LEU A 443 -11.33 26.02 -11.50
CA LEU A 443 -11.75 27.19 -12.27
C LEU A 443 -13.17 27.06 -12.79
N MET A 444 -13.58 25.85 -13.19
CA MET A 444 -14.95 25.58 -13.65
C MET A 444 -15.97 25.80 -12.53
N ILE A 445 -15.76 25.18 -11.36
CA ILE A 445 -16.71 25.28 -10.25
C ILE A 445 -16.79 26.70 -9.67
N LYS A 446 -15.66 27.40 -9.60
CA LYS A 446 -15.58 28.81 -9.21
C LYS A 446 -16.31 29.69 -10.24
N GLY A 447 -16.11 29.43 -11.52
CA GLY A 447 -16.81 30.12 -12.60
C GLY A 447 -18.32 29.93 -12.52
N GLU A 448 -18.79 28.72 -12.22
CA GLU A 448 -20.22 28.43 -12.04
C GLU A 448 -20.82 29.22 -10.86
N ALA A 449 -20.12 29.26 -9.72
CA ALA A 449 -20.56 30.07 -8.58
C ALA A 449 -20.65 31.56 -8.90
N LEU A 450 -19.67 32.10 -9.65
CA LEU A 450 -19.69 33.49 -10.12
C LEU A 450 -20.83 33.75 -11.11
N TYR A 451 -21.09 32.84 -12.03
CA TYR A 451 -22.21 32.96 -12.96
C TYR A 451 -23.55 33.04 -12.22
N LYS A 452 -23.78 32.07 -11.29
CA LYS A 452 -25.02 32.04 -10.49
C LYS A 452 -25.18 33.23 -9.55
N SER A 453 -24.07 33.86 -9.12
CA SER A 453 -24.10 35.12 -8.37
C SER A 453 -24.18 36.40 -9.24
N GLY A 454 -24.37 36.26 -10.56
CA GLY A 454 -24.56 37.38 -11.50
C GLY A 454 -23.28 38.02 -12.03
N LYS A 455 -22.10 37.47 -11.70
CA LYS A 455 -20.80 37.98 -12.17
C LYS A 455 -20.34 37.29 -13.46
N MET A 456 -21.20 37.38 -14.51
CA MET A 456 -21.05 36.63 -15.76
C MET A 456 -19.70 36.82 -16.46
N LYS A 457 -19.17 38.05 -16.49
CA LYS A 457 -17.91 38.34 -17.19
C LYS A 457 -16.74 37.59 -16.53
N GLU A 458 -16.66 37.65 -15.20
CA GLU A 458 -15.61 36.97 -14.44
C GLU A 458 -15.75 35.42 -14.59
N ALA A 459 -16.98 34.94 -14.61
CA ALA A 459 -17.27 33.51 -14.82
C ALA A 459 -16.73 33.01 -16.17
N PHE A 460 -17.02 33.76 -17.25
CA PHE A 460 -16.59 33.38 -18.61
C PHE A 460 -15.06 33.41 -18.76
N GLU A 461 -14.36 34.34 -18.09
CA GLU A 461 -12.90 34.37 -18.08
C GLU A 461 -12.31 33.11 -17.40
N LEU A 462 -12.98 32.59 -16.37
CA LEU A 462 -12.54 31.34 -15.68
C LEU A 462 -12.89 30.11 -16.52
N PHE A 463 -14.05 30.05 -17.13
CA PHE A 463 -14.42 28.96 -18.02
C PHE A 463 -13.46 28.86 -19.22
N ASP A 464 -13.07 30.02 -19.81
CA ASP A 464 -12.07 30.04 -20.88
C ASP A 464 -10.76 29.38 -20.46
N LYS A 465 -10.23 29.76 -19.29
CA LYS A 465 -9.02 29.17 -18.74
C LYS A 465 -9.19 27.68 -18.43
N SER A 466 -10.34 27.28 -17.88
CA SER A 466 -10.64 25.88 -17.56
C SER A 466 -10.54 24.98 -18.78
N VAL A 467 -11.22 25.37 -19.89
CA VAL A 467 -11.23 24.57 -21.13
C VAL A 467 -9.90 24.67 -21.90
N GLU A 468 -9.10 25.69 -21.65
CA GLU A 468 -7.73 25.78 -22.17
C GLU A 468 -6.79 24.81 -21.47
N LEU A 469 -6.91 24.67 -20.14
CA LEU A 469 -6.10 23.75 -19.32
C LEU A 469 -6.41 22.28 -19.56
N ASP A 470 -7.71 21.95 -19.77
CA ASP A 470 -8.18 20.58 -20.05
C ASP A 470 -9.19 20.60 -21.22
N PRO A 471 -8.68 20.64 -22.47
CA PRO A 471 -9.53 20.71 -23.67
C PRO A 471 -10.38 19.47 -23.92
N ASP A 472 -10.14 18.39 -23.22
CA ASP A 472 -10.88 17.13 -23.31
C ASP A 472 -11.80 16.90 -22.10
N ASN A 473 -11.99 17.91 -21.27
CA ASN A 473 -13.01 17.90 -20.23
C ASN A 473 -14.39 18.17 -20.85
N TYR A 474 -15.04 17.13 -21.34
CA TYR A 474 -16.33 17.23 -22.03
C TYR A 474 -17.46 17.77 -21.14
N ILE A 475 -17.37 17.57 -19.82
CA ILE A 475 -18.34 18.15 -18.86
C ILE A 475 -18.17 19.67 -18.83
N ALA A 476 -16.93 20.16 -18.70
CA ALA A 476 -16.65 21.58 -18.69
C ALA A 476 -17.04 22.24 -20.03
N LEU A 477 -16.71 21.59 -21.17
CA LEU A 477 -17.11 22.08 -22.50
C LEU A 477 -18.63 22.17 -22.64
N ASN A 478 -19.38 21.16 -22.19
CA ASN A 478 -20.83 21.16 -22.22
C ASN A 478 -21.42 22.27 -21.36
N ASN A 479 -20.99 22.36 -20.10
CA ASN A 479 -21.53 23.34 -19.16
C ASN A 479 -21.23 24.78 -19.61
N TYR A 480 -20.01 25.03 -20.09
CA TYR A 480 -19.66 26.33 -20.61
C TYR A 480 -20.49 26.70 -21.87
N ALA A 481 -20.66 25.75 -22.81
CA ALA A 481 -21.51 25.96 -23.96
C ALA A 481 -22.96 26.30 -23.57
N TYR A 482 -23.50 25.62 -22.56
CA TYR A 482 -24.82 25.89 -22.01
C TYR A 482 -24.91 27.31 -21.43
N TYR A 483 -23.98 27.73 -20.58
CA TYR A 483 -23.96 29.08 -19.99
C TYR A 483 -23.83 30.19 -21.06
N LEU A 484 -23.00 29.99 -22.07
CA LEU A 484 -22.92 30.91 -23.21
C LEU A 484 -24.25 31.00 -23.95
N SER A 485 -24.95 29.88 -24.11
CA SER A 485 -26.25 29.86 -24.78
C SER A 485 -27.35 30.59 -24.00
N LEU A 486 -27.34 30.44 -22.66
CA LEU A 486 -28.26 31.17 -21.78
C LEU A 486 -27.99 32.68 -21.82
N ALA A 487 -26.74 33.10 -21.82
CA ALA A 487 -26.35 34.50 -21.93
C ALA A 487 -26.56 35.09 -23.33
N GLY A 488 -26.76 34.25 -24.34
CA GLY A 488 -26.83 34.70 -25.76
C GLY A 488 -25.49 35.19 -26.31
N GLU A 489 -24.36 34.83 -25.65
CA GLU A 489 -23.02 35.29 -26.00
C GLU A 489 -22.21 34.22 -26.70
N ASN A 490 -21.32 34.62 -27.62
CA ASN A 490 -20.35 33.70 -28.26
C ASN A 490 -20.94 32.37 -28.75
N LEU A 491 -22.18 32.40 -29.31
CA LEU A 491 -22.90 31.18 -29.71
C LEU A 491 -22.13 30.29 -30.70
N THR A 492 -21.24 30.87 -31.51
CA THR A 492 -20.34 30.08 -32.38
C THR A 492 -19.35 29.24 -31.59
N LYS A 493 -18.79 29.78 -30.50
CA LYS A 493 -17.91 29.04 -29.59
C LYS A 493 -18.69 27.97 -28.84
N ALA A 494 -19.90 28.31 -28.36
CA ALA A 494 -20.79 27.35 -27.71
C ALA A 494 -21.10 26.15 -28.61
N GLU A 495 -21.41 26.40 -29.89
CA GLU A 495 -21.64 25.34 -30.88
C GLU A 495 -20.41 24.46 -31.11
N GLN A 496 -19.21 25.06 -31.24
CA GLN A 496 -17.98 24.28 -31.43
C GLN A 496 -17.70 23.37 -30.23
N MET A 497 -17.87 23.87 -29.01
CA MET A 497 -17.66 23.09 -27.79
C MET A 497 -18.70 21.98 -27.64
N SER A 498 -19.98 22.31 -27.70
CA SER A 498 -21.05 21.31 -27.58
C SER A 498 -21.06 20.32 -28.75
N GLY A 499 -20.69 20.78 -29.98
CA GLY A 499 -20.47 19.91 -31.13
C GLY A 499 -19.36 18.87 -30.90
N LYS A 500 -18.21 19.30 -30.35
CA LYS A 500 -17.12 18.36 -29.94
C LYS A 500 -17.61 17.36 -28.92
N VAL A 501 -18.47 17.77 -27.98
CA VAL A 501 -19.02 16.89 -26.94
C VAL A 501 -19.93 15.82 -27.55
N ILE A 502 -20.88 16.18 -28.41
CA ILE A 502 -21.80 15.20 -29.02
C ILE A 502 -21.11 14.31 -30.05
N GLU A 503 -20.04 14.75 -30.68
CA GLU A 503 -19.22 13.90 -31.55
C GLU A 503 -18.64 12.74 -30.75
N ARG A 504 -18.25 12.97 -29.50
CA ARG A 504 -17.67 11.96 -28.61
C ARG A 504 -18.74 11.11 -27.91
N PHE A 505 -19.88 11.70 -27.57
CA PHE A 505 -20.98 11.08 -26.82
C PHE A 505 -22.33 11.27 -27.54
N PRO A 506 -22.54 10.68 -28.72
CA PRO A 506 -23.69 10.95 -29.60
C PRO A 506 -25.04 10.47 -29.06
N GLU A 507 -25.04 9.65 -28.00
CA GLU A 507 -26.26 9.10 -27.39
C GLU A 507 -26.53 9.68 -25.99
N ASN A 508 -25.75 10.64 -25.52
CA ASN A 508 -26.00 11.26 -24.21
C ASN A 508 -27.09 12.34 -24.33
N ALA A 509 -28.24 12.10 -23.70
CA ALA A 509 -29.41 12.99 -23.77
C ALA A 509 -29.10 14.43 -23.31
N THR A 510 -28.37 14.60 -22.21
CA THR A 510 -28.00 15.92 -21.66
C THR A 510 -27.11 16.72 -22.61
N TYR A 511 -26.14 16.05 -23.23
CA TYR A 511 -25.23 16.71 -24.17
C TYR A 511 -25.94 17.07 -25.50
N LEU A 512 -26.85 16.22 -25.97
CA LEU A 512 -27.68 16.48 -27.12
C LEU A 512 -28.65 17.64 -26.86
N ASP A 513 -29.22 17.75 -25.65
CA ASP A 513 -30.04 18.88 -25.24
C ASP A 513 -29.25 20.18 -25.27
N THR A 514 -28.07 20.22 -24.65
CA THR A 514 -27.22 21.42 -24.68
C THR A 514 -26.91 21.86 -26.12
N TYR A 515 -26.53 20.91 -26.99
CA TYR A 515 -26.25 21.26 -28.39
C TYR A 515 -27.51 21.78 -29.13
N ALA A 516 -28.64 21.12 -28.91
CA ALA A 516 -29.93 21.57 -29.48
C ALA A 516 -30.31 22.96 -28.96
N TRP A 517 -30.08 23.25 -27.68
CA TRP A 517 -30.36 24.54 -27.09
C TRP A 517 -29.46 25.65 -27.66
N VAL A 518 -28.16 25.38 -27.84
CA VAL A 518 -27.24 26.31 -28.55
C VAL A 518 -27.73 26.61 -29.96
N LEU A 519 -28.15 25.61 -30.74
CA LEU A 519 -28.71 25.78 -32.07
C LEU A 519 -30.02 26.57 -32.05
N PHE A 520 -30.86 26.34 -31.03
CA PHE A 520 -32.08 27.13 -30.83
C PHE A 520 -31.78 28.62 -30.62
N LYS A 521 -30.83 28.94 -29.74
CA LYS A 521 -30.39 30.32 -29.49
C LYS A 521 -29.74 30.98 -30.74
N LYS A 522 -29.15 30.18 -31.64
CA LYS A 522 -28.67 30.63 -32.96
C LYS A 522 -29.78 30.82 -33.99
N GLY A 523 -31.01 30.41 -33.69
CA GLY A 523 -32.15 30.46 -34.63
C GLY A 523 -32.23 29.28 -35.61
N GLU A 524 -31.42 28.27 -35.43
CA GLU A 524 -31.36 27.06 -36.27
C GLU A 524 -32.40 26.01 -35.82
N TYR A 525 -33.66 26.41 -35.72
CA TYR A 525 -34.74 25.64 -35.07
C TYR A 525 -34.97 24.26 -35.66
N LYS A 526 -34.80 24.05 -36.97
CA LYS A 526 -34.97 22.73 -37.59
C LYS A 526 -33.88 21.73 -37.14
N LEU A 527 -32.65 22.23 -37.05
CA LEU A 527 -31.53 21.41 -36.62
C LEU A 527 -31.61 21.17 -35.10
N ALA A 528 -32.00 22.18 -34.32
CA ALA A 528 -32.30 22.04 -32.91
C ALA A 528 -33.34 20.95 -32.65
N LYS A 529 -34.44 20.93 -33.43
CA LYS A 529 -35.45 19.88 -33.33
C LYS A 529 -34.88 18.48 -33.56
N PHE A 530 -34.04 18.30 -34.57
CA PHE A 530 -33.45 17.00 -34.89
C PHE A 530 -32.62 16.45 -33.73
N TYR A 531 -31.75 17.27 -33.11
CA TYR A 531 -30.95 16.85 -31.99
C TYR A 531 -31.75 16.65 -30.69
N MET A 532 -32.79 17.47 -30.49
CA MET A 532 -33.68 17.31 -29.34
C MET A 532 -34.52 16.04 -29.44
N GLU A 533 -35.01 15.67 -30.63
CA GLU A 533 -35.67 14.37 -30.84
C GLU A 533 -34.71 13.19 -30.56
N SER A 534 -33.45 13.35 -30.91
CA SER A 534 -32.42 12.37 -30.55
C SER A 534 -32.19 12.31 -29.03
N ALA A 535 -32.17 13.45 -28.34
CA ALA A 535 -32.04 13.50 -26.88
C ALA A 535 -33.21 12.77 -26.17
N ILE A 536 -34.43 13.04 -26.62
CA ILE A 536 -35.63 12.37 -26.08
C ILE A 536 -35.54 10.84 -26.28
N LYS A 537 -35.15 10.39 -27.49
CA LYS A 537 -35.00 8.97 -27.83
C LYS A 537 -33.93 8.26 -26.95
N ASN A 538 -32.91 8.97 -26.53
CA ASN A 538 -31.81 8.47 -25.73
C ASN A 538 -32.03 8.65 -24.20
N GLY A 539 -33.30 8.70 -23.74
CA GLY A 539 -33.64 8.71 -22.31
C GLY A 539 -34.02 10.09 -21.76
N GLY A 540 -34.10 11.11 -22.61
CA GLY A 540 -34.49 12.47 -22.21
C GLY A 540 -36.01 12.67 -21.97
N GLU A 541 -36.84 11.62 -22.16
CA GLU A 541 -38.30 11.69 -21.98
C GLU A 541 -38.76 11.97 -20.55
N ASN A 542 -37.89 11.73 -19.57
CA ASN A 542 -38.16 11.95 -18.15
C ASN A 542 -37.47 13.20 -17.58
N ASN A 543 -36.92 14.06 -18.43
CA ASN A 543 -36.25 15.30 -18.02
C ASN A 543 -37.14 16.51 -18.34
N GLY A 544 -37.62 17.23 -17.30
CA GLY A 544 -38.53 18.35 -17.43
C GLY A 544 -37.95 19.51 -18.23
N THR A 545 -36.70 19.90 -17.95
CA THR A 545 -35.98 20.97 -18.65
C THR A 545 -35.84 20.65 -20.14
N LEU A 546 -35.43 19.42 -20.48
CA LEU A 546 -35.29 18.99 -21.88
C LEU A 546 -36.63 19.04 -22.63
N LEU A 547 -37.72 18.59 -21.99
CA LEU A 547 -39.04 18.65 -22.60
C LEU A 547 -39.55 20.09 -22.74
N GLU A 548 -39.22 21.00 -21.82
CA GLU A 548 -39.49 22.42 -21.93
C GLU A 548 -38.75 23.03 -23.14
N HIS A 549 -37.43 22.79 -23.26
CA HIS A 549 -36.64 23.22 -24.42
C HIS A 549 -37.22 22.68 -25.72
N TYR A 550 -37.70 21.44 -25.75
CA TYR A 550 -38.33 20.89 -26.94
C TYR A 550 -39.65 21.61 -27.29
N GLY A 551 -40.45 21.93 -26.28
CA GLY A 551 -41.65 22.78 -26.47
C GLY A 551 -41.31 24.14 -27.07
N ASP A 552 -40.25 24.79 -26.59
CA ASP A 552 -39.78 26.09 -27.11
C ASP A 552 -39.33 25.99 -28.57
N ILE A 553 -38.60 24.92 -28.92
CA ILE A 553 -38.19 24.65 -30.31
C ILE A 553 -39.40 24.45 -31.22
N LEU A 554 -40.39 23.65 -30.78
CA LEU A 554 -41.61 23.39 -31.53
C LEU A 554 -42.43 24.68 -31.74
N PHE A 555 -42.52 25.53 -30.72
CA PHE A 555 -43.20 26.82 -30.83
C PHE A 555 -42.56 27.72 -31.89
N LYS A 556 -41.23 27.85 -31.92
CA LYS A 556 -40.49 28.60 -32.93
C LYS A 556 -40.64 28.03 -34.35
N LEU A 557 -41.04 26.78 -34.47
CA LEU A 557 -41.38 26.12 -35.74
C LEU A 557 -42.88 26.20 -36.08
N GLU A 558 -43.63 27.05 -35.38
CA GLU A 558 -45.09 27.26 -35.57
C GLU A 558 -45.94 26.00 -35.24
N GLN A 559 -45.40 25.04 -34.48
CA GLN A 559 -46.06 23.80 -34.02
C GLN A 559 -46.69 24.01 -32.63
N THR A 560 -47.48 25.04 -32.43
CA THR A 560 -47.97 25.53 -31.15
C THR A 560 -48.71 24.48 -30.32
N GLU A 561 -49.57 23.64 -30.94
CA GLU A 561 -50.33 22.63 -30.21
C GLU A 561 -49.42 21.49 -29.68
N GLU A 562 -48.39 21.16 -30.44
CA GLU A 562 -47.38 20.18 -29.95
C GLU A 562 -46.48 20.80 -28.89
N ALA A 563 -46.09 22.05 -29.03
CA ALA A 563 -45.33 22.77 -28.02
C ALA A 563 -46.02 22.72 -26.64
N ILE A 564 -47.31 23.05 -26.61
CA ILE A 564 -48.10 23.04 -25.37
C ILE A 564 -48.15 21.64 -24.75
N LYS A 565 -48.24 20.58 -25.56
CA LYS A 565 -48.20 19.19 -25.01
C LYS A 565 -46.88 18.88 -24.33
N TYR A 566 -45.75 19.33 -24.91
CA TYR A 566 -44.45 19.08 -24.29
C TYR A 566 -44.21 19.98 -23.07
N TRP A 567 -44.63 21.25 -23.09
CA TRP A 567 -44.62 22.10 -21.90
C TRP A 567 -45.48 21.51 -20.76
N GLN A 568 -46.63 20.91 -21.07
CA GLN A 568 -47.44 20.26 -20.05
C GLN A 568 -46.76 19.01 -19.48
N LYS A 569 -46.13 18.19 -20.34
CA LYS A 569 -45.34 17.05 -19.87
C LYS A 569 -44.17 17.48 -18.97
N ALA A 570 -43.46 18.55 -19.37
CA ALA A 570 -42.38 19.11 -18.57
C ALA A 570 -42.88 19.55 -17.20
N LYS A 571 -44.01 20.25 -17.13
CA LYS A 571 -44.65 20.67 -15.89
C LYS A 571 -45.01 19.49 -14.98
N ASP A 572 -45.51 18.40 -15.56
CA ASP A 572 -45.91 17.19 -14.80
C ASP A 572 -44.69 16.46 -14.17
N LEU A 573 -43.48 16.66 -14.69
CA LEU A 573 -42.22 16.16 -14.14
C LEU A 573 -41.62 17.07 -13.06
N GLY A 574 -41.94 18.35 -13.00
CA GLY A 574 -41.65 19.26 -11.90
C GLY A 574 -40.32 19.99 -11.93
N GLU A 575 -39.37 19.63 -12.80
CA GLU A 575 -38.06 20.27 -12.94
C GLU A 575 -38.07 21.23 -14.17
N VAL A 576 -38.58 22.44 -13.97
CA VAL A 576 -38.89 23.34 -15.08
C VAL A 576 -38.66 24.82 -14.72
N SER A 577 -38.62 25.70 -15.73
CA SER A 577 -38.46 27.15 -15.53
C SER A 577 -39.63 27.78 -14.81
N GLU A 578 -39.40 28.90 -14.12
CA GLU A 578 -40.45 29.67 -13.44
C GLU A 578 -41.52 30.22 -14.43
N ILE A 579 -41.14 30.42 -15.70
CA ILE A 579 -42.02 30.96 -16.71
C ILE A 579 -42.85 29.92 -17.47
N LEU A 580 -42.60 28.60 -17.23
CA LEU A 580 -43.32 27.54 -17.95
C LEU A 580 -44.85 27.64 -17.83
N ASN A 581 -45.37 27.94 -16.64
CA ASN A 581 -46.79 28.12 -16.43
C ASN A 581 -47.35 29.27 -17.31
N ARG A 582 -46.56 30.31 -17.50
CA ARG A 582 -46.91 31.42 -18.37
C ARG A 582 -46.89 31.02 -19.84
N LYS A 583 -45.88 30.28 -20.30
CA LYS A 583 -45.80 29.71 -21.67
C LYS A 583 -47.06 28.89 -21.99
N ILE A 584 -47.52 28.04 -21.06
CA ILE A 584 -48.72 27.20 -21.24
C ILE A 584 -50.01 28.05 -21.30
N ASN A 585 -50.18 28.97 -20.34
CA ASN A 585 -51.42 29.74 -20.21
C ASN A 585 -51.61 30.74 -21.33
N GLU A 586 -50.53 31.43 -21.69
CA GLU A 586 -50.57 32.45 -22.74
C GLU A 586 -50.35 31.87 -24.15
N ARG A 587 -50.06 30.54 -24.21
CA ARG A 587 -49.77 29.80 -25.46
C ARG A 587 -48.68 30.49 -26.29
N ASN A 588 -47.65 31.00 -25.60
CA ASN A 588 -46.60 31.80 -26.19
C ASN A 588 -45.23 31.47 -25.57
N TYR A 589 -44.17 31.68 -26.36
CA TYR A 589 -42.80 31.60 -25.90
C TYR A 589 -42.39 32.88 -25.18
N PHE A 590 -41.70 32.74 -24.08
CA PHE A 590 -41.04 33.81 -23.35
C PHE A 590 -39.58 33.43 -23.17
N ASP A 591 -38.67 34.37 -23.40
CA ASP A 591 -37.25 34.18 -23.09
C ASP A 591 -37.03 34.38 -21.59
N GLU A 592 -36.16 33.60 -21.00
CA GLU A 592 -35.81 33.70 -19.59
C GLU A 592 -34.96 34.92 -19.29
#